data_9123ac044307449eefc300f703aa5101
#
_entry.id   9123ac044307449eefc300f703aa5101
#
_cell.length_a   1.000
_cell.length_b   1.000
_cell.length_c   1.000
_cell.angle_alpha   90.00
_cell.angle_beta   90.00
_cell.angle_gamma   90.00
#
_symmetry.space_group_name_H-M   'P 1'
#
loop_
_entity.id
_entity.type
_entity.pdbx_description
1 polymer ?
#
loop_
_entity_poly.entity_id
_entity_poly.type
_entity_poly.pdbx_seq_one_letter_code
_entity_poly.pdbx_strand_id
1 'polypeptide(L)'
;MKEEKDTEIKDFTVYPLEGVWKKLEEEKLDKNKLKYTIMIKQPDFITQKNFSDALEVVKKKKPSILYDEIYFNSLEEGKSIQVLHIGSYDDEPVSFGKMEELMYELNLVRASDYHREIYLNNKNRTSIGKLKTILRYSIK
;
A
#
# COMPACT_ATOMS: atom_id res chain seq x y z
N MET A 1 -14.92 27.87 -18.55
CA MET A 1 -14.88 27.62 -17.58
C MET A 1 -14.37 26.38 -17.02
N LYS A 2 -14.39 26.23 -15.84
CA LYS A 2 -13.86 25.07 -15.17
C LYS A 2 -14.44 23.77 -15.61
N GLU A 3 -15.51 23.87 -16.29
CA GLU A 3 -16.23 22.67 -16.63
C GLU A 3 -15.49 21.72 -17.50
N GLU A 4 -14.71 22.23 -18.41
CA GLU A 4 -14.02 21.33 -19.28
C GLU A 4 -13.08 20.48 -18.52
N LYS A 5 -12.50 21.00 -17.46
CA LYS A 5 -11.59 20.20 -16.68
C LYS A 5 -12.33 19.15 -15.93
N ASP A 6 -13.46 19.51 -15.40
CA ASP A 6 -14.24 18.58 -14.59
C ASP A 6 -14.78 17.42 -15.40
N THR A 7 -15.05 17.65 -16.68
CA THR A 7 -15.58 16.59 -17.51
C THR A 7 -14.57 15.48 -17.78
N GLU A 8 -13.28 15.75 -17.58
CA GLU A 8 -12.26 14.73 -17.79
C GLU A 8 -11.99 13.91 -16.54
N ILE A 9 -12.42 14.38 -15.37
CA ILE A 9 -12.22 13.66 -14.12
C ILE A 9 -13.50 12.94 -13.77
N LYS A 10 -13.43 11.62 -13.77
CA LYS A 10 -14.59 10.79 -13.46
C LYS A 10 -14.62 10.49 -11.98
N ASP A 11 -15.82 10.33 -11.43
CA ASP A 11 -15.97 9.88 -10.05
C ASP A 11 -15.46 8.46 -9.93
N PHE A 12 -14.89 8.15 -8.80
CA PHE A 12 -14.40 6.81 -8.54
C PHE A 12 -14.42 6.53 -7.03
N THR A 13 -14.45 5.26 -6.70
CA THR A 13 -14.31 4.83 -5.32
C THR A 13 -12.83 4.83 -4.97
N VAL A 14 -12.50 5.35 -3.79
CA VAL A 14 -11.11 5.37 -3.32
C VAL A 14 -10.62 3.94 -3.15
N TYR A 15 -9.46 3.65 -3.71
CA TYR A 15 -8.86 2.33 -3.61
C TYR A 15 -8.37 2.08 -2.19
N PRO A 16 -8.12 0.81 -1.83
CA PRO A 16 -7.65 0.50 -0.48
C PRO A 16 -6.32 1.16 -0.15
N LEU A 17 -6.13 1.48 1.12
CA LEU A 17 -4.84 1.92 1.62
C LEU A 17 -3.84 0.77 1.51
N GLU A 18 -2.60 1.08 1.16
CA GLU A 18 -1.55 0.10 1.01
C GLU A 18 -0.30 0.54 1.74
N GLY A 19 0.51 -0.39 2.14
CA GLY A 19 1.80 -0.12 2.73
C GLY A 19 2.87 -1.00 2.10
N VAL A 20 4.05 -0.43 1.89
CA VAL A 20 5.23 -1.17 1.47
C VAL A 20 6.19 -1.11 2.65
N TRP A 21 6.57 -2.28 3.15
CA TRP A 21 7.35 -2.42 4.37
C TRP A 21 8.67 -3.09 4.08
N LYS A 22 9.73 -2.56 4.63
CA LYS A 22 11.04 -3.20 4.55
C LYS A 22 11.35 -3.88 5.87
N LYS A 23 11.67 -5.16 5.81
CA LYS A 23 12.12 -5.88 6.99
C LYS A 23 13.56 -5.44 7.29
N LEU A 24 13.79 -4.99 8.50
CA LEU A 24 15.14 -4.67 8.93
C LEU A 24 15.89 -5.96 9.23
N GLU A 25 17.20 -5.96 8.97
CA GLU A 25 18.04 -7.14 9.20
C GLU A 25 18.10 -7.55 10.65
N GLU A 26 17.90 -6.63 11.53
CA GLU A 26 17.89 -6.90 12.94
C GLU A 26 16.62 -7.64 13.31
N GLU A 27 16.76 -8.74 13.98
CA GLU A 27 15.65 -9.59 14.38
C GLU A 27 14.69 -8.94 15.34
N LYS A 28 15.09 -7.84 15.94
CA LYS A 28 14.23 -7.15 16.87
C LYS A 28 13.27 -6.27 16.09
N LEU A 29 12.03 -6.68 16.09
CA LEU A 29 10.96 -5.91 15.51
C LEU A 29 10.67 -4.72 16.39
N ASP A 30 11.46 -3.69 16.26
CA ASP A 30 11.10 -2.40 16.83
C ASP A 30 10.27 -1.71 15.75
N LYS A 31 8.96 -1.65 15.96
CA LYS A 31 8.04 -1.04 15.00
C LYS A 31 8.38 0.41 14.68
N ASN A 32 9.08 1.09 15.58
CA ASN A 32 9.49 2.47 15.36
C ASN A 32 10.66 2.59 14.38
N LYS A 33 11.34 1.50 14.08
CA LYS A 33 12.46 1.47 13.15
C LYS A 33 12.14 0.83 11.82
N LEU A 34 10.88 0.41 11.61
CA LEU A 34 10.48 -0.15 10.33
C LEU A 34 10.39 0.96 9.29
N LYS A 35 11.02 0.72 8.16
CA LYS A 35 10.91 1.64 7.04
C LYS A 35 9.69 1.25 6.20
N TYR A 36 8.82 2.21 5.97
CA TYR A 36 7.60 1.94 5.21
C TYR A 36 7.17 3.13 4.37
N THR A 37 6.39 2.83 3.35
CA THR A 37 5.73 3.83 2.51
C THR A 37 4.25 3.52 2.51
N ILE A 38 3.44 4.52 2.80
CA ILE A 38 1.98 4.40 2.73
C ILE A 38 1.54 4.99 1.40
N MET A 39 0.62 4.31 0.71
CA MET A 39 0.17 4.77 -0.59
C MET A 39 -1.26 4.36 -0.87
N ILE A 40 -1.88 5.07 -1.80
CA ILE A 40 -3.21 4.75 -2.32
C ILE A 40 -3.13 4.81 -3.82
N LYS A 41 -3.54 3.73 -4.48
CA LYS A 41 -3.57 3.67 -5.92
C LYS A 41 -4.57 4.68 -6.47
N GLN A 42 -4.23 5.31 -7.57
CA GLN A 42 -5.12 6.23 -8.26
C GLN A 42 -5.57 5.61 -9.58
N PRO A 43 -6.78 5.96 -10.06
CA PRO A 43 -7.21 5.51 -11.38
C PRO A 43 -6.27 6.01 -12.48
N ASP A 44 -6.24 5.30 -13.59
CA ASP A 44 -5.32 5.60 -14.69
C ASP A 44 -5.52 6.99 -15.30
N PHE A 45 -6.72 7.57 -15.14
CA PHE A 45 -7.00 8.90 -15.69
C PHE A 45 -6.49 10.05 -14.83
N ILE A 46 -5.95 9.78 -13.64
CA ILE A 46 -5.38 10.81 -12.78
C ILE A 46 -3.97 11.13 -13.29
N THR A 47 -3.69 12.41 -13.49
CA THR A 47 -2.43 12.88 -14.03
C THR A 47 -1.56 13.56 -12.97
N GLN A 48 -0.32 13.81 -13.29
CA GLN A 48 0.58 14.58 -12.42
C GLN A 48 0.00 15.96 -12.13
N LYS A 49 -0.65 16.56 -13.10
CA LYS A 49 -1.29 17.86 -12.91
C LYS A 49 -2.44 17.78 -11.91
N ASN A 50 -3.28 16.74 -12.00
CA ASN A 50 -4.36 16.56 -11.03
C ASN A 50 -3.80 16.45 -9.62
N PHE A 51 -2.73 15.70 -9.44
CA PHE A 51 -2.07 15.55 -8.16
C PHE A 51 -1.53 16.90 -7.66
N SER A 52 -0.82 17.63 -8.50
CA SER A 52 -0.23 18.92 -8.11
C SER A 52 -1.30 19.93 -7.72
N ASP A 53 -2.40 19.98 -8.46
CA ASP A 53 -3.51 20.89 -8.17
C ASP A 53 -4.17 20.55 -6.84
N ALA A 54 -4.39 19.27 -6.57
CA ALA A 54 -4.98 18.82 -5.31
C ALA A 54 -4.06 19.12 -4.12
N LEU A 55 -2.76 18.92 -4.30
CA LEU A 55 -1.80 19.19 -3.25
C LEU A 55 -1.76 20.68 -2.88
N GLU A 56 -1.84 21.56 -3.88
CA GLU A 56 -1.89 23.00 -3.65
C GLU A 56 -3.11 23.39 -2.82
N VAL A 57 -4.27 22.81 -3.13
CA VAL A 57 -5.51 23.08 -2.39
C VAL A 57 -5.37 22.65 -0.93
N VAL A 58 -4.82 21.46 -0.70
CA VAL A 58 -4.68 20.93 0.65
C VAL A 58 -3.67 21.73 1.45
N LYS A 59 -2.56 22.15 0.85
CA LYS A 59 -1.56 22.98 1.51
C LYS A 59 -2.14 24.29 2.02
N LYS A 60 -3.07 24.87 1.27
CA LYS A 60 -3.72 26.12 1.67
C LYS A 60 -4.68 25.94 2.82
N LYS A 61 -5.36 24.78 2.86
CA LYS A 61 -6.36 24.50 3.90
C LYS A 61 -5.74 24.05 5.21
N LYS A 62 -4.72 23.21 5.15
CA LYS A 62 -4.06 22.67 6.34
C LYS A 62 -2.56 22.59 6.09
N PRO A 63 -1.83 23.69 6.30
CA PRO A 63 -0.37 23.64 6.12
C PRO A 63 0.29 22.58 6.98
N SER A 64 1.22 21.84 6.40
CA SER A 64 2.01 20.84 7.10
C SER A 64 3.30 20.60 6.32
N ILE A 65 4.39 20.39 7.03
CA ILE A 65 5.66 20.07 6.38
C ILE A 65 5.63 18.67 5.75
N LEU A 66 4.71 17.82 6.19
CA LEU A 66 4.61 16.45 5.66
C LEU A 66 4.20 16.42 4.20
N TYR A 67 3.59 17.48 3.69
CA TYR A 67 3.20 17.53 2.28
C TYR A 67 4.40 17.45 1.33
N ASP A 68 5.58 17.85 1.78
CA ASP A 68 6.77 17.77 0.95
C ASP A 68 7.22 16.32 0.73
N GLU A 69 6.72 15.39 1.54
CA GLU A 69 7.03 13.98 1.41
C GLU A 69 6.03 13.22 0.57
N ILE A 70 4.97 13.88 0.11
CA ILE A 70 3.95 13.24 -0.73
C ILE A 70 4.35 13.37 -2.19
N TYR A 71 4.30 12.26 -2.90
CA TYR A 71 4.63 12.28 -4.33
C TYR A 71 3.69 11.36 -5.11
N PHE A 72 3.62 11.60 -6.41
CA PHE A 72 2.80 10.82 -7.33
C PHE A 72 3.73 10.10 -8.28
N ASN A 73 3.60 8.79 -8.35
CA ASN A 73 4.53 7.99 -9.14
C ASN A 73 3.86 6.71 -9.61
N SER A 74 4.53 6.00 -10.52
CA SER A 74 4.06 4.71 -11.00
C SER A 74 4.95 3.59 -10.48
N LEU A 75 4.34 2.43 -10.22
CA LEU A 75 5.06 1.26 -9.78
C LEU A 75 4.76 0.08 -10.70
N GLU A 76 5.80 -0.63 -11.08
CA GLU A 76 5.66 -1.90 -11.77
C GLU A 76 6.07 -3.00 -10.81
N GLU A 77 5.16 -3.92 -10.54
CA GLU A 77 5.45 -5.00 -9.60
C GLU A 77 5.99 -6.26 -10.25
N GLY A 78 5.62 -6.52 -11.48
CA GLY A 78 5.99 -7.77 -12.13
C GLY A 78 5.29 -8.96 -11.47
N LYS A 79 5.99 -10.07 -11.36
CA LYS A 79 5.43 -11.29 -10.76
C LYS A 79 5.39 -11.16 -9.25
N SER A 80 4.36 -11.69 -8.64
CA SER A 80 4.22 -11.66 -7.19
C SER A 80 3.50 -12.91 -6.69
N ILE A 81 3.65 -13.15 -5.39
CA ILE A 81 2.88 -14.17 -4.67
C ILE A 81 2.15 -13.45 -3.55
N GLN A 82 0.92 -13.82 -3.29
CA GLN A 82 0.12 -13.14 -2.27
C GLN A 82 -0.80 -14.11 -1.55
N VAL A 83 -1.24 -13.68 -0.36
CA VAL A 83 -2.19 -14.42 0.44
C VAL A 83 -3.16 -13.44 1.08
N LEU A 84 -4.40 -13.87 1.25
CA LEU A 84 -5.37 -13.11 2.02
C LEU A 84 -5.22 -13.50 3.49
N HIS A 85 -4.87 -12.53 4.31
CA HIS A 85 -4.79 -12.71 5.76
C HIS A 85 -6.09 -12.21 6.38
N ILE A 86 -6.74 -13.05 7.18
CA ILE A 86 -7.97 -12.67 7.89
C ILE A 86 -7.66 -12.71 9.37
N GLY A 87 -7.87 -11.60 10.06
CA GLY A 87 -7.64 -11.48 11.49
C GLY A 87 -6.62 -10.42 11.85
N SER A 88 -6.13 -10.50 13.08
CA SER A 88 -5.20 -9.54 13.65
C SER A 88 -3.90 -9.47 12.85
N TYR A 89 -3.30 -8.29 12.80
CA TYR A 89 -1.97 -8.11 12.22
C TYR A 89 -0.91 -8.93 12.99
N ASP A 90 -1.15 -9.20 14.27
CA ASP A 90 -0.25 -10.00 15.08
C ASP A 90 -0.14 -11.44 14.59
N ASP A 91 -1.14 -11.91 13.85
CA ASP A 91 -1.16 -13.26 13.30
C ASP A 91 -0.59 -13.33 11.87
N GLU A 92 -0.14 -12.21 11.32
CA GLU A 92 0.43 -12.18 9.97
C GLU A 92 1.57 -13.16 9.76
N PRO A 93 2.44 -13.43 10.73
CA PRO A 93 3.50 -14.43 10.55
C PRO A 93 3.01 -15.78 10.08
N VAL A 94 1.80 -16.19 10.50
CA VAL A 94 1.21 -17.46 10.06
C VAL A 94 0.94 -17.44 8.56
N SER A 95 0.37 -16.32 8.06
CA SER A 95 0.07 -16.18 6.65
C SER A 95 1.33 -16.02 5.81
N PHE A 96 2.33 -15.29 6.30
CA PHE A 96 3.63 -15.21 5.63
C PHE A 96 4.28 -16.58 5.52
N GLY A 97 4.16 -17.40 6.57
CA GLY A 97 4.68 -18.75 6.56
C GLY A 97 4.06 -19.61 5.47
N LYS A 98 2.75 -19.43 5.22
CA LYS A 98 2.07 -20.16 4.14
C LYS A 98 2.60 -19.75 2.77
N MET A 99 2.85 -18.46 2.56
CA MET A 99 3.44 -17.99 1.30
C MET A 99 4.85 -18.55 1.12
N GLU A 100 5.65 -18.51 2.17
CA GLU A 100 7.02 -19.00 2.11
C GLU A 100 7.08 -20.50 1.84
N GLU A 101 6.15 -21.26 2.41
CA GLU A 101 6.04 -22.68 2.15
C GLU A 101 5.73 -22.95 0.68
N LEU A 102 4.77 -22.22 0.10
CA LEU A 102 4.45 -22.36 -1.31
C LEU A 102 5.62 -21.93 -2.19
N MET A 103 6.31 -20.87 -1.82
CA MET A 103 7.49 -20.42 -2.55
C MET A 103 8.55 -21.50 -2.58
N TYR A 104 8.75 -22.18 -1.44
CA TYR A 104 9.72 -23.26 -1.35
C TYR A 104 9.32 -24.41 -2.29
N GLU A 105 8.06 -24.80 -2.26
CA GLU A 105 7.57 -25.89 -3.11
C GLU A 105 7.69 -25.59 -4.61
N LEU A 106 7.50 -24.34 -4.99
CA LEU A 106 7.55 -23.91 -6.38
C LEU A 106 8.91 -23.35 -6.81
N ASN A 107 9.91 -23.40 -5.93
CA ASN A 107 11.25 -22.86 -6.18
C ASN A 107 11.22 -21.38 -6.56
N LEU A 108 10.38 -20.59 -5.90
CA LEU A 108 10.29 -19.17 -6.13
C LEU A 108 11.24 -18.41 -5.20
N VAL A 109 11.76 -17.31 -5.70
CA VAL A 109 12.72 -16.48 -4.95
C VAL A 109 12.20 -15.06 -4.86
N ARG A 110 12.30 -14.45 -3.69
CA ARG A 110 11.88 -13.06 -3.52
C ARG A 110 12.77 -12.12 -4.33
N ALA A 111 12.14 -11.12 -4.92
CA ALA A 111 12.84 -10.11 -5.70
C ALA A 111 13.44 -9.01 -4.81
N SER A 112 12.91 -8.82 -3.61
CA SER A 112 13.38 -7.77 -2.70
C SER A 112 13.06 -8.09 -1.25
N ASP A 113 13.58 -7.28 -0.32
CA ASP A 113 13.31 -7.41 1.10
C ASP A 113 12.00 -6.73 1.51
N TYR A 114 11.34 -6.09 0.56
CA TYR A 114 10.08 -5.40 0.83
C TYR A 114 8.92 -6.37 0.70
N HIS A 115 7.88 -6.12 1.48
CA HIS A 115 6.59 -6.76 1.23
C HIS A 115 5.52 -5.68 1.16
N ARG A 116 4.41 -6.01 0.55
CA ARG A 116 3.30 -5.10 0.36
C ARG A 116 2.09 -5.61 1.12
N GLU A 117 1.39 -4.69 1.75
CA GLU A 117 0.14 -4.99 2.45
C GLU A 117 -0.95 -4.12 1.86
N ILE A 118 -2.08 -4.72 1.55
CA ILE A 118 -3.24 -4.02 1.02
C ILE A 118 -4.36 -4.21 2.02
N TYR A 119 -4.80 -3.12 2.63
CA TYR A 119 -5.77 -3.15 3.72
C TYR A 119 -7.17 -3.05 3.15
N LEU A 120 -7.87 -4.20 3.10
CA LEU A 120 -9.17 -4.29 2.43
C LEU A 120 -10.32 -3.70 3.24
N ASN A 121 -10.14 -3.53 4.54
CA ASN A 121 -11.14 -2.88 5.38
C ASN A 121 -10.47 -2.03 6.45
N ASN A 122 -11.26 -1.16 7.07
CA ASN A 122 -10.75 -0.17 8.00
C ASN A 122 -10.66 -0.78 9.41
N LYS A 123 -9.45 -0.81 9.97
CA LYS A 123 -9.21 -1.36 11.31
C LYS A 123 -9.99 -0.64 12.40
N ASN A 124 -10.36 0.61 12.17
CA ASN A 124 -11.10 1.40 13.16
C ASN A 124 -12.59 1.12 13.14
N ARG A 125 -13.08 0.43 12.11
CA ARG A 125 -14.50 0.13 11.93
C ARG A 125 -14.80 -1.36 11.84
N THR A 126 -13.77 -2.19 11.93
CA THR A 126 -13.89 -3.64 11.73
C THR A 126 -13.37 -4.35 12.96
N SER A 127 -14.09 -5.37 13.42
CA SER A 127 -13.60 -6.17 14.54
C SER A 127 -12.33 -6.92 14.11
N ILE A 128 -11.44 -7.12 15.06
CA ILE A 128 -10.12 -7.69 14.79
C ILE A 128 -10.17 -9.00 14.02
N GLY A 129 -11.08 -9.89 14.40
CA GLY A 129 -11.18 -11.19 13.74
C GLY A 129 -11.69 -11.15 12.31
N LYS A 130 -12.19 -9.99 11.86
CA LYS A 130 -12.74 -9.81 10.51
C LYS A 130 -11.86 -8.91 9.64
N LEU A 131 -10.72 -8.46 10.13
CA LEU A 131 -9.79 -7.67 9.34
C LEU A 131 -9.28 -8.51 8.17
N LYS A 132 -9.17 -7.88 7.00
CA LYS A 132 -8.68 -8.53 5.79
C LYS A 132 -7.55 -7.72 5.20
N THR A 133 -6.41 -8.38 5.01
CA THR A 133 -5.22 -7.77 4.44
C THR A 133 -4.64 -8.71 3.41
N ILE A 134 -4.31 -8.17 2.24
CA ILE A 134 -3.54 -8.94 1.27
C ILE A 134 -2.07 -8.71 1.59
N LEU A 135 -1.33 -9.79 1.76
CA LEU A 135 0.11 -9.77 1.95
C LEU A 135 0.76 -10.25 0.66
N ARG A 136 1.74 -9.52 0.17
CA ARG A 136 2.33 -9.79 -1.15
C ARG A 136 3.83 -9.65 -1.14
N TYR A 137 4.51 -10.63 -1.74
CA TYR A 137 5.94 -10.55 -2.03
C TYR A 137 6.13 -10.44 -3.53
N SER A 138 7.07 -9.59 -3.96
CA SER A 138 7.53 -9.62 -5.34
C SER A 138 8.49 -10.77 -5.50
N ILE A 139 8.41 -11.49 -6.61
CA ILE A 139 9.28 -12.63 -6.90
C ILE A 139 10.05 -12.41 -8.19
N LYS A 140 11.18 -13.08 -8.31
CA LYS A 140 12.00 -13.02 -9.52
C LYS A 140 11.39 -13.79 -10.69
#